data_9e712e3ba34baf5423cd67ad5b22548b
#
_entry.id   9e712e3ba34baf5423cd67ad5b22548b
#
_cell.length_a   1.000
_cell.length_b   1.000
_cell.length_c   1.000
_cell.angle_alpha   90.00
_cell.angle_beta   90.00
_cell.angle_gamma   90.00
#
_symmetry.space_group_name_H-M   'P 1'
#
loop_
_entity.id
_entity.type
_entity.pdbx_description
1 polymer ?
#
loop_
_entity_poly.entity_id
_entity_poly.type
_entity_poly.pdbx_seq_one_letter_code
_entity_poly.pdbx_strand_id
1 'polypeptide(L)'
;MRRSGWTKWLIVIPAMLGIVLVTYVRYTTDIWGFGAFICQLIAILELAYGLRIAMLAQNRKKSYRLTPEERHEYARYLYEKQYHRYPAVANQMLLVMARMSVLLNNYERAAQELADIRIDKFNPAQLKLYYYLKVVTAMAAGDATGIQESQMCYAGI
;
A
#
# COMPACT_ATOMS: atom_id res chain seq x y z
N MET A 1 -1.39 14.39 21.45
CA MET A 1 -0.30 13.39 21.63
C MET A 1 0.71 13.46 20.49
N ARG A 2 1.90 14.06 20.79
CA ARG A 2 3.01 14.28 19.82
C ARG A 2 4.03 13.13 19.91
N ARG A 3 3.83 12.02 19.21
CA ARG A 3 4.81 10.90 19.15
C ARG A 3 5.28 10.54 17.75
N SER A 4 5.27 11.44 16.79
CA SER A 4 5.53 11.13 15.37
C SER A 4 6.88 11.64 14.82
N GLY A 5 7.67 12.35 15.60
CA GLY A 5 9.00 12.85 15.16
C GLY A 5 10.13 11.83 15.37
N TRP A 6 10.11 11.10 16.46
CA TRP A 6 11.23 10.26 16.88
C TRP A 6 11.46 9.01 16.02
N THR A 7 10.41 8.41 15.47
CA THR A 7 10.55 7.23 14.60
C THR A 7 11.28 7.52 13.28
N LYS A 8 11.26 8.76 12.81
CA LYS A 8 12.02 9.16 11.61
C LYS A 8 13.51 9.21 11.89
N TRP A 9 13.89 9.67 13.07
CA TRP A 9 15.28 9.78 13.49
C TRP A 9 15.91 8.42 13.82
N LEU A 10 15.12 7.45 14.28
CA LEU A 10 15.58 6.08 14.56
C LEU A 10 16.06 5.33 13.30
N ILE A 11 15.62 5.73 12.11
CA ILE A 11 16.03 5.13 10.85
C ILE A 11 17.14 5.96 10.18
N VAL A 12 17.01 7.28 10.23
CA VAL A 12 17.94 8.19 9.55
C VAL A 12 19.29 8.26 10.27
N ILE A 13 19.32 8.27 11.60
CA ILE A 13 20.56 8.35 12.39
C ILE A 13 21.45 7.13 12.16
N PRO A 14 21.01 5.87 12.25
CA PRO A 14 21.85 4.71 11.96
C PRO A 14 22.38 4.69 10.52
N ALA A 15 21.54 5.07 9.55
CA ALA A 15 21.97 5.14 8.14
C ALA A 15 23.04 6.22 7.91
N MET A 16 22.90 7.40 8.51
CA MET A 16 23.91 8.46 8.45
C MET A 16 25.20 8.06 9.18
N LEU A 17 25.10 7.44 10.36
CA LEU A 17 26.25 6.90 11.10
C LEU A 17 26.98 5.82 10.28
N GLY A 18 26.26 4.93 9.60
CA GLY A 18 26.83 3.94 8.70
C GLY A 18 27.61 4.55 7.56
N ILE A 19 27.06 5.59 6.90
CA ILE A 19 27.74 6.31 5.83
C ILE A 19 29.00 7.01 6.34
N VAL A 20 28.91 7.68 7.49
CA VAL A 20 30.06 8.37 8.11
C VAL A 20 31.15 7.37 8.50
N LEU A 21 30.77 6.23 9.11
CA LEU A 21 31.70 5.19 9.52
C LEU A 21 32.42 4.57 8.31
N VAL A 22 31.71 4.25 7.25
CA VAL A 22 32.29 3.72 6.00
C VAL A 22 33.22 4.74 5.35
N THR A 23 32.84 6.01 5.34
CA THR A 23 33.68 7.10 4.80
C THR A 23 34.92 7.29 5.65
N TYR A 24 34.81 7.21 6.98
CA TYR A 24 35.93 7.31 7.93
C TYR A 24 36.90 6.15 7.76
N VAL A 25 36.41 4.89 7.73
CA VAL A 25 37.23 3.70 7.49
C VAL A 25 37.95 3.77 6.15
N ARG A 26 37.27 4.24 5.11
CA ARG A 26 37.87 4.45 3.79
C ARG A 26 38.99 5.47 3.81
N TYR A 27 38.88 6.54 4.60
CA TYR A 27 39.88 7.59 4.69
C TYR A 27 41.10 7.18 5.52
N THR A 28 40.90 6.33 6.57
CA THR A 28 41.97 5.97 7.52
C THR A 28 42.75 4.72 7.13
N THR A 29 42.20 3.83 6.32
CA THR A 29 42.77 2.49 6.10
C THR A 29 43.38 2.28 4.72
N ASP A 30 43.30 3.26 3.80
CA ASP A 30 43.80 3.17 2.41
C ASP A 30 43.37 1.88 1.66
N ILE A 31 42.41 1.14 2.25
CA ILE A 31 41.86 -0.09 1.69
C ILE A 31 40.84 0.27 0.63
N TRP A 32 41.31 0.49 -0.57
CA TRP A 32 40.51 0.52 -1.79
C TRP A 32 40.06 -0.91 -2.13
N GLY A 33 39.25 -1.52 -1.30
CA GLY A 33 38.81 -2.90 -1.48
C GLY A 33 37.35 -3.00 -1.88
N PHE A 34 37.03 -4.03 -2.63
CA PHE A 34 35.69 -4.46 -3.02
C PHE A 34 34.71 -4.49 -1.82
N GLY A 35 35.20 -4.82 -0.62
CA GLY A 35 34.42 -4.78 0.62
C GLY A 35 33.88 -3.42 1.00
N ALA A 36 34.66 -2.35 0.88
CA ALA A 36 34.22 -0.98 1.18
C ALA A 36 33.14 -0.50 0.20
N PHE A 37 33.24 -0.90 -1.07
CA PHE A 37 32.23 -0.63 -2.08
C PHE A 37 30.91 -1.35 -1.77
N ILE A 38 30.95 -2.63 -1.39
CA ILE A 38 29.75 -3.39 -1.00
C ILE A 38 29.09 -2.76 0.23
N CYS A 39 29.83 -2.42 1.28
CA CYS A 39 29.28 -1.76 2.46
C CYS A 39 28.59 -0.43 2.13
N GLN A 40 29.17 0.36 1.23
CA GLN A 40 28.60 1.62 0.78
C GLN A 40 27.30 1.40 0.00
N LEU A 41 27.25 0.37 -0.84
CA LEU A 41 26.08 0.01 -1.63
C LEU A 41 24.92 -0.50 -0.74
N ILE A 42 25.24 -1.31 0.29
CA ILE A 42 24.26 -1.76 1.30
C ILE A 42 23.69 -0.55 2.07
N ALA A 43 24.53 0.37 2.53
CA ALA A 43 24.07 1.56 3.25
C ALA A 43 23.15 2.46 2.41
N ILE A 44 23.43 2.59 1.11
CA ILE A 44 22.57 3.34 0.17
C ILE A 44 21.21 2.61 0.00
N LEU A 45 21.21 1.29 -0.14
CA LEU A 45 20.00 0.50 -0.27
C LEU A 45 19.11 0.56 0.99
N GLU A 46 19.73 0.48 2.18
CA GLU A 46 19.01 0.63 3.46
C GLU A 46 18.42 2.03 3.62
N LEU A 47 19.15 3.07 3.25
CA LEU A 47 18.64 4.45 3.26
C LEU A 47 17.46 4.62 2.30
N ALA A 48 17.58 4.11 1.07
CA ALA A 48 16.51 4.16 0.08
C ALA A 48 15.26 3.40 0.54
N TYR A 49 15.45 2.22 1.15
CA TYR A 49 14.38 1.41 1.72
C TYR A 49 13.70 2.12 2.90
N GLY A 50 14.48 2.68 3.82
CA GLY A 50 13.97 3.47 4.96
C GLY A 50 13.17 4.70 4.52
N LEU A 51 13.66 5.44 3.52
CA LEU A 51 12.93 6.57 2.93
C LEU A 51 11.61 6.12 2.28
N ARG A 52 11.61 4.99 1.58
CA ARG A 52 10.40 4.42 0.98
C ARG A 52 9.36 4.07 2.04
N ILE A 53 9.77 3.41 3.14
CA ILE A 53 8.87 3.09 4.26
C ILE A 53 8.33 4.37 4.91
N ALA A 54 9.17 5.38 5.13
CA ALA A 54 8.75 6.66 5.71
C ALA A 54 7.74 7.39 4.82
N MET A 55 7.93 7.38 3.50
CA MET A 55 6.96 7.95 2.53
C MET A 55 5.64 7.19 2.56
N LEU A 56 5.67 5.85 2.58
CA LEU A 56 4.46 5.03 2.67
C LEU A 56 3.70 5.28 3.97
N ALA A 57 4.39 5.39 5.10
CA ALA A 57 3.78 5.70 6.39
C ALA A 57 3.17 7.12 6.42
N GLN A 58 3.81 8.09 5.77
CA GLN A 58 3.30 9.45 5.64
C GLN A 58 2.05 9.51 4.75
N ASN A 59 2.04 8.78 3.64
CA ASN A 59 0.90 8.68 2.75
C ASN A 59 -0.29 7.98 3.43
N ARG A 60 -0.05 6.91 4.21
CA ARG A 60 -1.10 6.29 5.04
C ARG A 60 -1.72 7.29 6.01
N LYS A 61 -0.91 8.09 6.73
CA LYS A 61 -1.43 9.11 7.66
C LYS A 61 -2.27 10.18 6.96
N LYS A 62 -1.88 10.62 5.78
CA LYS A 62 -2.68 11.55 4.96
C LYS A 62 -4.02 10.91 4.57
N SER A 63 -3.99 9.67 4.11
CA SER A 63 -5.19 8.94 3.66
C SER A 63 -6.26 8.80 4.76
N TYR A 64 -5.89 8.69 6.05
CA TYR A 64 -6.87 8.59 7.15
C TYR A 64 -7.60 9.90 7.47
N ARG A 65 -7.11 11.04 6.98
CA ARG A 65 -7.71 12.35 7.21
C ARG A 65 -8.60 12.82 6.05
N LEU A 66 -8.60 12.08 4.95
CA LEU A 66 -9.38 12.41 3.78
C LEU A 66 -10.83 11.96 3.97
N THR A 67 -11.77 12.73 3.43
CA THR A 67 -13.16 12.29 3.28
C THR A 67 -13.25 11.07 2.37
N PRO A 68 -14.37 10.30 2.38
CA PRO A 68 -14.53 9.18 1.45
C PRO A 68 -14.37 9.58 -0.01
N GLU A 69 -14.87 10.75 -0.42
CA GLU A 69 -14.72 11.30 -1.77
C GLU A 69 -13.26 11.55 -2.12
N GLU A 70 -12.56 12.32 -1.30
CA GLU A 70 -11.15 12.65 -1.51
C GLU A 70 -10.28 11.38 -1.53
N ARG A 71 -10.63 10.40 -0.69
CA ARG A 71 -9.92 9.11 -0.66
C ARG A 71 -10.17 8.29 -1.91
N HIS A 72 -11.40 8.32 -2.44
CA HIS A 72 -11.73 7.69 -3.70
C HIS A 72 -10.93 8.31 -4.85
N GLU A 73 -10.91 9.64 -4.96
CA GLU A 73 -10.15 10.37 -5.99
C GLU A 73 -8.63 10.11 -5.89
N TYR A 74 -8.11 10.08 -4.67
CA TYR A 74 -6.69 9.76 -4.46
C TYR A 74 -6.36 8.31 -4.86
N ALA A 75 -7.22 7.36 -4.53
CA ALA A 75 -7.05 5.97 -4.95
C ALA A 75 -7.14 5.83 -6.48
N ARG A 76 -8.06 6.57 -7.13
CA ARG A 76 -8.18 6.64 -8.59
C ARG A 76 -6.91 7.19 -9.24
N TYR A 77 -6.38 8.29 -8.74
CA TYR A 77 -5.11 8.85 -9.22
C TYR A 77 -3.96 7.83 -9.12
N LEU A 78 -3.86 7.11 -8.00
CA LEU A 78 -2.84 6.08 -7.83
C LEU A 78 -3.07 4.87 -8.76
N TYR A 79 -4.31 4.47 -8.98
CA TYR A 79 -4.67 3.42 -9.91
C TYR A 79 -4.22 3.75 -11.33
N GLU A 80 -4.56 4.93 -11.83
CA GLU A 80 -4.17 5.39 -13.16
C GLU A 80 -2.65 5.46 -13.33
N LYS A 81 -1.93 5.92 -12.30
CA LYS A 81 -0.47 6.05 -12.31
C LYS A 81 0.26 4.72 -12.21
N GLN A 82 -0.28 3.73 -11.49
CA GLN A 82 0.40 2.47 -11.15
C GLN A 82 -0.07 1.28 -12.00
N TYR A 83 -1.17 1.42 -12.72
CA TYR A 83 -1.83 0.33 -13.44
C TYR A 83 -0.89 -0.49 -14.33
N HIS A 84 -0.03 0.18 -15.11
CA HIS A 84 0.86 -0.50 -16.05
C HIS A 84 2.13 -1.09 -15.38
N ARG A 85 2.54 -0.56 -14.24
CA ARG A 85 3.78 -0.99 -13.58
C ARG A 85 3.59 -2.05 -12.50
N TYR A 86 2.49 -1.97 -11.76
CA TYR A 86 2.28 -2.80 -10.57
C TYR A 86 0.82 -3.27 -10.45
N PRO A 87 0.43 -4.33 -11.20
CA PRO A 87 -0.96 -4.81 -11.22
C PRO A 87 -1.54 -5.15 -9.84
N ALA A 88 -0.70 -5.67 -8.92
CA ALA A 88 -1.13 -5.97 -7.56
C ALA A 88 -1.49 -4.70 -6.77
N VAL A 89 -0.78 -3.58 -7.00
CA VAL A 89 -1.10 -2.28 -6.37
C VAL A 89 -2.36 -1.69 -7.00
N ALA A 90 -2.53 -1.83 -8.31
CA ALA A 90 -3.73 -1.39 -9.02
C ALA A 90 -4.98 -2.08 -8.47
N ASN A 91 -4.95 -3.40 -8.28
CA ASN A 91 -6.06 -4.15 -7.68
C ASN A 91 -6.38 -3.70 -6.23
N GLN A 92 -5.37 -3.36 -5.44
CA GLN A 92 -5.58 -2.80 -4.11
C GLN A 92 -6.25 -1.42 -4.15
N MET A 93 -5.90 -0.59 -5.14
CA MET A 93 -6.55 0.72 -5.31
C MET A 93 -8.00 0.58 -5.74
N LEU A 94 -8.32 -0.35 -6.67
CA LEU A 94 -9.70 -0.68 -7.02
C LEU A 94 -10.52 -1.12 -5.81
N LEU A 95 -9.95 -1.96 -4.94
CA LEU A 95 -10.61 -2.41 -3.71
C LEU A 95 -10.87 -1.24 -2.74
N VAL A 96 -9.95 -0.29 -2.64
CA VAL A 96 -10.13 0.95 -1.84
C VAL A 96 -11.22 1.82 -2.47
N MET A 97 -11.24 1.98 -3.80
CA MET A 97 -12.25 2.76 -4.51
C MET A 97 -13.62 2.16 -4.30
N ALA A 98 -13.81 0.86 -4.54
CA ALA A 98 -15.08 0.16 -4.32
C ALA A 98 -15.59 0.31 -2.88
N ARG A 99 -14.70 0.22 -1.88
CA ARG A 99 -15.06 0.47 -0.49
C ARG A 99 -15.54 1.90 -0.26
N MET A 100 -14.88 2.89 -0.87
CA MET A 100 -15.31 4.29 -0.73
C MET A 100 -16.63 4.53 -1.45
N SER A 101 -16.83 3.94 -2.64
CA SER A 101 -18.11 4.01 -3.38
C SER A 101 -19.28 3.43 -2.56
N VAL A 102 -19.07 2.31 -1.83
CA VAL A 102 -20.08 1.77 -0.90
C VAL A 102 -20.36 2.74 0.25
N LEU A 103 -19.33 3.35 0.84
CA LEU A 103 -19.52 4.36 1.91
C LEU A 103 -20.27 5.60 1.45
N LEU A 104 -20.21 5.91 0.16
CA LEU A 104 -20.94 7.00 -0.49
C LEU A 104 -22.33 6.57 -1.01
N ASN A 105 -22.77 5.35 -0.70
CA ASN A 105 -24.01 4.74 -1.19
C ASN A 105 -24.09 4.67 -2.74
N ASN A 106 -22.97 4.70 -3.43
CA ASN A 106 -22.89 4.53 -4.88
C ASN A 106 -22.56 3.07 -5.23
N TYR A 107 -23.56 2.21 -5.11
CA TYR A 107 -23.41 0.76 -5.24
C TYR A 107 -23.14 0.32 -6.69
N GLU A 108 -23.70 1.01 -7.69
CA GLU A 108 -23.43 0.72 -9.10
C GLU A 108 -21.96 0.91 -9.44
N ARG A 109 -21.39 2.04 -9.03
CA ARG A 109 -19.98 2.33 -9.21
C ARG A 109 -19.10 1.31 -8.47
N ALA A 110 -19.48 0.96 -7.24
CA ALA A 110 -18.77 -0.04 -6.47
C ALA A 110 -18.76 -1.40 -7.17
N ALA A 111 -19.88 -1.81 -7.79
CA ALA A 111 -19.98 -3.06 -8.54
C ALA A 111 -19.07 -3.05 -9.78
N GLN A 112 -19.01 -1.93 -10.52
CA GLN A 112 -18.11 -1.76 -11.66
C GLN A 112 -16.64 -1.86 -11.24
N GLU A 113 -16.25 -1.17 -10.17
CA GLU A 113 -14.89 -1.19 -9.63
C GLU A 113 -14.48 -2.58 -9.15
N LEU A 114 -15.44 -3.35 -8.57
CA LEU A 114 -15.21 -4.74 -8.15
C LEU A 114 -15.08 -5.72 -9.33
N ALA A 115 -15.76 -5.45 -10.45
CA ALA A 115 -15.68 -6.30 -11.64
C ALA A 115 -14.29 -6.29 -12.30
N ASP A 116 -13.55 -5.18 -12.18
CA ASP A 116 -12.21 -5.02 -12.74
C ASP A 116 -11.11 -5.63 -11.88
N ILE A 117 -11.43 -6.13 -10.68
CA ILE A 117 -10.45 -6.69 -9.74
C ILE A 117 -10.05 -8.11 -10.13
N ARG A 118 -8.75 -8.37 -10.16
CA ARG A 118 -8.17 -9.71 -10.25
C ARG A 118 -7.76 -10.19 -8.86
N ILE A 119 -8.42 -11.23 -8.37
CA ILE A 119 -8.27 -11.71 -6.99
C ILE A 119 -7.06 -12.64 -6.77
N ASP A 120 -6.39 -13.10 -7.83
CA ASP A 120 -5.35 -14.15 -7.81
C ASP A 120 -4.20 -13.88 -6.81
N LYS A 121 -3.95 -12.61 -6.48
CA LYS A 121 -2.84 -12.18 -5.61
C LYS A 121 -3.30 -11.55 -4.31
N PHE A 122 -4.58 -11.69 -3.96
CA PHE A 122 -5.10 -11.16 -2.72
C PHE A 122 -4.74 -12.05 -1.53
N ASN A 123 -4.38 -11.42 -0.43
CA ASN A 123 -4.27 -12.10 0.85
C ASN A 123 -5.67 -12.37 1.44
N PRO A 124 -5.83 -13.27 2.43
CA PRO A 124 -7.13 -13.62 3.01
C PRO A 124 -7.95 -12.42 3.49
N ALA A 125 -7.32 -11.40 4.06
CA ALA A 125 -8.02 -10.20 4.54
C ALA A 125 -8.58 -9.35 3.37
N GLN A 126 -7.86 -9.27 2.26
CA GLN A 126 -8.31 -8.58 1.05
C GLN A 126 -9.44 -9.35 0.37
N LEU A 127 -9.35 -10.70 0.31
CA LEU A 127 -10.42 -11.56 -0.20
C LEU A 127 -11.70 -11.42 0.62
N LYS A 128 -11.60 -11.43 1.95
CA LYS A 128 -12.76 -11.18 2.82
C LYS A 128 -13.41 -9.83 2.55
N LEU A 129 -12.61 -8.78 2.43
CA LEU A 129 -13.14 -7.46 2.11
C LEU A 129 -13.80 -7.42 0.73
N TYR A 130 -13.18 -8.04 -0.28
CA TYR A 130 -13.73 -8.11 -1.63
C TYR A 130 -15.09 -8.79 -1.67
N TYR A 131 -15.22 -9.99 -1.09
CA TYR A 131 -16.48 -10.70 -1.06
C TYR A 131 -17.54 -10.01 -0.18
N TYR A 132 -17.13 -9.39 0.92
CA TYR A 132 -18.04 -8.55 1.71
C TYR A 132 -18.64 -7.42 0.86
N LEU A 133 -17.81 -6.70 0.11
CA LEU A 133 -18.28 -5.62 -0.76
C LEU A 133 -19.18 -6.15 -1.88
N LYS A 134 -18.87 -7.33 -2.47
CA LYS A 134 -19.75 -7.99 -3.44
C LYS A 134 -21.12 -8.31 -2.86
N VAL A 135 -21.19 -8.84 -1.65
CA VAL A 135 -22.47 -9.09 -0.97
C VAL A 135 -23.25 -7.78 -0.81
N VAL A 136 -22.61 -6.72 -0.32
CA VAL A 136 -23.28 -5.44 -0.10
C VAL A 136 -23.81 -4.83 -1.40
N THR A 137 -23.03 -4.89 -2.49
CA THR A 137 -23.46 -4.38 -3.80
C THR A 137 -24.58 -5.22 -4.41
N ALA A 138 -24.52 -6.56 -4.28
CA ALA A 138 -25.57 -7.46 -4.73
C ALA A 138 -26.89 -7.26 -3.94
N MET A 139 -26.80 -7.04 -2.62
CA MET A 139 -27.96 -6.69 -1.80
C MET A 139 -28.62 -5.39 -2.25
N ALA A 140 -27.84 -4.36 -2.53
CA ALA A 140 -28.34 -3.08 -3.02
C ALA A 140 -29.00 -3.20 -4.41
N ALA A 141 -28.52 -4.12 -5.25
CA ALA A 141 -29.06 -4.40 -6.58
C ALA A 141 -30.28 -5.36 -6.55
N GLY A 142 -30.58 -6.01 -5.41
CA GLY A 142 -31.62 -7.04 -5.31
C GLY A 142 -31.24 -8.37 -5.97
N ASP A 143 -29.93 -8.62 -6.21
CA ASP A 143 -29.41 -9.83 -6.85
C ASP A 143 -29.24 -10.97 -5.82
N ALA A 144 -30.27 -11.78 -5.66
CA ALA A 144 -30.27 -12.92 -4.74
C ALA A 144 -29.19 -13.96 -5.08
N THR A 145 -28.93 -14.20 -6.36
CA THR A 145 -27.93 -15.18 -6.81
C THR A 145 -26.52 -14.71 -6.47
N GLY A 146 -26.21 -13.45 -6.78
CA GLY A 146 -24.92 -12.85 -6.46
C GLY A 146 -24.65 -12.78 -4.95
N ILE A 147 -25.69 -12.60 -4.13
CA ILE A 147 -25.58 -12.67 -2.67
C ILE A 147 -25.13 -14.06 -2.24
N GLN A 148 -25.84 -15.11 -2.69
CA GLN A 148 -25.57 -16.50 -2.27
C GLN A 148 -24.17 -16.95 -2.69
N GLU A 149 -23.75 -16.70 -3.93
CA GLU A 149 -22.41 -17.03 -4.43
C GLU A 149 -21.31 -16.32 -3.61
N SER A 150 -21.48 -15.03 -3.39
CA SER A 150 -20.48 -14.24 -2.64
C SER A 150 -20.38 -14.64 -1.17
N GLN A 151 -21.50 -15.04 -0.55
CA GLN A 151 -21.54 -15.56 0.83
C GLN A 151 -20.82 -16.90 0.95
N MET A 152 -21.03 -17.82 0.00
CA MET A 152 -20.32 -19.12 -0.02
C MET A 152 -18.81 -18.92 -0.13
N CYS A 153 -18.37 -18.04 -1.03
CA CYS A 153 -16.95 -17.72 -1.16
C CYS A 153 -16.38 -17.07 0.11
N TYR A 154 -17.12 -16.16 0.74
CA TYR A 154 -16.72 -15.52 1.99
C TYR A 154 -16.55 -16.51 3.16
N ALA A 155 -17.44 -17.49 3.26
CA ALA A 155 -17.41 -18.51 4.32
C ALA A 155 -16.27 -19.51 4.14
N GLY A 156 -15.75 -19.68 2.91
CA GLY A 156 -14.64 -20.59 2.58
C GLY A 156 -13.24 -20.01 2.82
N ILE A 157 -13.12 -18.73 3.20
CA ILE A 157 -11.86 -18.03 3.46
C ILE A 157 -11.58 -17.98 4.97
#